data_2913be73aa08a31dc4f277f239892927
#
_entry.id   2913be73aa08a31dc4f277f239892927
#
_cell.length_a   1.000
_cell.length_b   1.000
_cell.length_c   1.000
_cell.angle_alpha   90.00
_cell.angle_beta   90.00
_cell.angle_gamma   90.00
#
_symmetry.space_group_name_H-M   'P 1'
#
loop_
_entity.id
_entity.type
_entity.pdbx_description
1 polymer ?
#
loop_
_entity_poly.entity_id
_entity_poly.type
_entity_poly.pdbx_seq_one_letter_code
_entity_poly.pdbx_strand_id
1 'polypeptide(L)'
;MAEQFKNLASTTLNGAIDDEVTTITVASAMGFTGGNFRVLVDSEIMKVTAVNGLDLTIARGQEGTSPTAHDNAATVRHVLTVGALDAHDQDDLAAYAAYASKPAAGVPGRIFLPTDGIFFERDNGSIWEKFGPLWPLTPPQASDFPTWVNQGTATIADNKGAVWMYAPYTSNLQIRARMKDYPTPPFTVEAAFITNVFPNTGAIAAGIGIRDSSSGKLTLYGVGASYMDLYGYNYNSPTSSSGGITGWPGGGTFHLPESNLIWVKYEDDNTNRKISFSVDGYTWTQIVSTSRTDWITPNQIGLWVDSYPGGGSSGYVDTGVTFLHWKQY
;
A
#
# COMPACT_ATOMS: atom_id res chain seq x y z
N MET A 1 22.34 -20.57 0.76
CA MET A 1 21.68 -21.89 0.50
C MET A 1 20.73 -22.11 1.65
N ALA A 2 19.44 -22.29 1.36
CA ALA A 2 18.42 -22.51 2.39
C ALA A 2 18.75 -23.72 3.27
N GLU A 3 18.33 -23.69 4.52
CA GLU A 3 18.51 -24.79 5.44
C GLU A 3 17.72 -26.03 4.98
N GLN A 4 18.32 -27.21 5.08
CA GLN A 4 17.70 -28.43 4.62
C GLN A 4 17.07 -29.20 5.80
N PHE A 5 15.89 -29.72 5.57
CA PHE A 5 15.15 -30.50 6.55
C PHE A 5 14.92 -31.92 6.05
N LYS A 6 15.13 -32.89 6.92
CA LYS A 6 14.86 -34.32 6.67
C LYS A 6 14.11 -34.93 7.84
N ASN A 7 12.95 -35.47 7.54
CA ASN A 7 12.14 -36.12 8.56
C ASN A 7 12.84 -37.38 9.09
N LEU A 8 12.93 -37.48 10.41
CA LEU A 8 13.43 -38.69 11.13
C LEU A 8 14.89 -39.08 10.83
N ALA A 9 15.72 -38.16 10.28
CA ALA A 9 17.14 -38.45 10.10
C ALA A 9 17.82 -38.55 11.47
N SER A 10 18.32 -39.74 11.79
CA SER A 10 19.01 -40.06 13.03
C SER A 10 20.08 -41.11 12.79
N THR A 11 21.20 -40.97 13.50
CA THR A 11 22.34 -41.91 13.50
C THR A 11 23.03 -41.80 14.84
N THR A 12 24.23 -42.38 14.98
CA THR A 12 25.07 -42.26 16.17
C THR A 12 26.48 -41.84 15.78
N LEU A 13 27.22 -41.26 16.72
CA LEU A 13 28.64 -41.00 16.57
C LEU A 13 29.40 -42.31 16.38
N ASN A 14 30.36 -42.32 15.47
CA ASN A 14 31.31 -43.41 15.28
C ASN A 14 32.68 -42.99 15.83
N GLY A 15 32.80 -42.98 17.14
CA GLY A 15 33.91 -42.49 17.93
C GLY A 15 33.50 -41.39 18.91
N ALA A 16 34.15 -41.33 20.07
CA ALA A 16 33.99 -40.21 20.99
C ALA A 16 34.62 -38.93 20.39
N ILE A 17 34.05 -37.75 20.73
CA ILE A 17 34.56 -36.46 20.29
C ILE A 17 34.77 -35.54 21.50
N ASP A 18 35.76 -34.66 21.43
CA ASP A 18 35.98 -33.61 22.39
C ASP A 18 35.17 -32.35 22.02
N ASP A 19 35.37 -31.25 22.72
CA ASP A 19 34.67 -29.97 22.54
C ASP A 19 35.28 -29.08 21.44
N GLU A 20 36.42 -29.47 20.84
CA GLU A 20 37.13 -28.68 19.84
C GLU A 20 36.97 -29.20 18.41
N VAL A 21 36.60 -30.48 18.21
CA VAL A 21 36.50 -31.04 16.85
C VAL A 21 35.44 -30.35 15.99
N THR A 22 35.80 -30.13 14.72
CA THR A 22 34.92 -29.52 13.71
C THR A 22 34.47 -30.50 12.64
N THR A 23 34.84 -31.77 12.75
CA THR A 23 34.37 -32.86 11.89
C THR A 23 34.03 -34.06 12.75
N ILE A 24 32.84 -34.61 12.60
CA ILE A 24 32.39 -35.82 13.32
C ILE A 24 32.11 -36.91 12.32
N THR A 25 32.51 -38.15 12.67
CA THR A 25 32.18 -39.34 11.88
C THR A 25 30.92 -39.98 12.46
N VAL A 26 29.98 -40.34 11.62
CA VAL A 26 28.72 -40.99 12.03
C VAL A 26 28.64 -42.44 11.54
N ALA A 27 27.88 -43.27 12.24
CA ALA A 27 27.69 -44.67 11.88
C ALA A 27 26.93 -44.84 10.54
N SER A 28 26.09 -43.90 10.19
CA SER A 28 25.39 -43.88 8.91
C SER A 28 25.05 -42.43 8.54
N ALA A 29 25.32 -42.04 7.30
CA ALA A 29 24.90 -40.76 6.75
C ALA A 29 23.56 -40.84 5.99
N MET A 30 22.82 -41.92 6.09
CA MET A 30 21.53 -42.08 5.46
C MET A 30 20.52 -41.06 6.02
N GLY A 31 20.01 -40.20 5.16
CA GLY A 31 19.15 -39.08 5.54
C GLY A 31 19.90 -37.77 5.77
N PHE A 32 21.22 -37.79 5.87
CA PHE A 32 22.05 -36.57 5.93
C PHE A 32 22.73 -36.36 4.58
N THR A 33 22.26 -35.40 3.81
CA THR A 33 22.81 -35.10 2.47
C THR A 33 23.03 -33.62 2.29
N GLY A 34 24.10 -33.24 1.62
CA GLY A 34 24.42 -31.83 1.36
C GLY A 34 25.08 -31.17 2.58
N GLY A 35 24.55 -30.04 2.97
CA GLY A 35 25.01 -29.28 4.13
C GLY A 35 23.93 -28.22 4.50
N ASN A 36 24.25 -27.38 5.46
CA ASN A 36 23.34 -26.35 5.97
C ASN A 36 22.06 -26.92 6.63
N PHE A 37 22.27 -27.73 7.66
CA PHE A 37 21.22 -28.23 8.56
C PHE A 37 21.74 -28.35 9.99
N ARG A 38 20.85 -28.52 10.95
CA ARG A 38 21.21 -28.64 12.35
C ARG A 38 20.99 -30.07 12.87
N VAL A 39 21.93 -30.51 13.71
CA VAL A 39 21.81 -31.77 14.45
C VAL A 39 21.90 -31.49 15.94
N LEU A 40 21.23 -32.33 16.71
CA LEU A 40 21.34 -32.39 18.16
C LEU A 40 22.13 -33.63 18.53
N VAL A 41 23.19 -33.44 19.35
CA VAL A 41 23.93 -34.49 20.01
C VAL A 41 23.83 -34.21 21.51
N ASP A 42 23.19 -35.13 22.26
CA ASP A 42 22.82 -34.94 23.66
C ASP A 42 22.09 -33.60 23.89
N SER A 43 22.76 -32.57 24.43
CA SER A 43 22.22 -31.25 24.66
C SER A 43 22.84 -30.18 23.77
N GLU A 44 23.76 -30.53 22.86
CA GLU A 44 24.43 -29.57 21.98
C GLU A 44 23.78 -29.53 20.59
N ILE A 45 23.46 -28.33 20.11
CA ILE A 45 23.07 -28.06 18.74
C ILE A 45 24.33 -27.76 17.92
N MET A 46 24.53 -28.48 16.84
CA MET A 46 25.63 -28.29 15.90
C MET A 46 25.06 -28.01 14.51
N LYS A 47 25.67 -27.05 13.79
CA LYS A 47 25.31 -26.78 12.39
C LYS A 47 26.23 -27.59 11.47
N VAL A 48 25.65 -28.48 10.70
CA VAL A 48 26.37 -29.22 9.66
C VAL A 48 26.50 -28.34 8.43
N THR A 49 27.74 -28.09 8.00
CA THR A 49 28.06 -27.25 6.84
C THR A 49 28.39 -28.05 5.59
N ALA A 50 28.85 -29.30 5.75
CA ALA A 50 29.11 -30.22 4.65
C ALA A 50 28.96 -31.67 5.11
N VAL A 51 28.65 -32.57 4.17
CA VAL A 51 28.61 -34.03 4.37
C VAL A 51 29.51 -34.66 3.31
N ASN A 52 30.50 -35.46 3.77
CA ASN A 52 31.42 -36.18 2.90
C ASN A 52 31.50 -37.65 3.34
N GLY A 53 30.73 -38.51 2.70
CA GLY A 53 30.59 -39.89 3.13
C GLY A 53 29.97 -40.00 4.52
N LEU A 54 30.70 -40.51 5.50
CA LEU A 54 30.26 -40.60 6.90
C LEU A 54 30.71 -39.41 7.75
N ASP A 55 31.47 -38.49 7.18
CA ASP A 55 32.00 -37.32 7.89
C ASP A 55 31.11 -36.12 7.71
N LEU A 56 30.71 -35.50 8.82
CA LEU A 56 29.95 -34.24 8.88
C LEU A 56 30.88 -33.12 9.34
N THR A 57 31.08 -32.11 8.50
CA THR A 57 31.75 -30.87 8.93
C THR A 57 30.76 -30.02 9.71
N ILE A 58 31.12 -29.64 10.92
CA ILE A 58 30.20 -29.00 11.87
C ILE A 58 30.72 -27.65 12.39
N ALA A 59 29.80 -26.78 12.74
CA ALA A 59 30.02 -25.64 13.63
C ALA A 59 29.36 -26.00 14.98
N ARG A 60 30.16 -25.90 16.05
CA ARG A 60 29.78 -26.31 17.41
C ARG A 60 28.98 -25.23 18.13
N GLY A 61 28.27 -25.62 19.19
CA GLY A 61 27.69 -24.70 20.17
C GLY A 61 26.72 -23.73 19.60
N GLN A 62 25.80 -24.15 18.75
CA GLN A 62 24.83 -23.26 18.11
C GLN A 62 23.65 -22.95 19.03
N GLU A 63 23.00 -21.82 18.77
CA GLU A 63 21.75 -21.40 19.40
C GLU A 63 21.76 -21.38 20.94
N GLY A 64 22.88 -20.90 21.51
CA GLY A 64 23.04 -20.78 22.96
C GLY A 64 23.44 -22.07 23.68
N THR A 65 23.67 -23.16 22.94
CA THR A 65 24.33 -24.36 23.52
C THR A 65 25.86 -24.18 23.53
N SER A 66 26.55 -24.93 24.38
CA SER A 66 28.02 -24.90 24.48
C SER A 66 28.62 -26.17 23.88
N PRO A 67 29.78 -26.07 23.21
CA PRO A 67 30.54 -27.28 22.82
C PRO A 67 30.89 -28.13 24.04
N THR A 68 30.65 -29.42 23.95
CA THR A 68 30.97 -30.41 24.99
C THR A 68 31.50 -31.69 24.39
N ALA A 69 32.25 -32.47 25.18
CA ALA A 69 32.64 -33.82 24.75
C ALA A 69 31.42 -34.74 24.69
N HIS A 70 31.39 -35.62 23.68
CA HIS A 70 30.33 -36.63 23.49
C HIS A 70 30.92 -38.00 23.34
N ASP A 71 30.27 -38.96 23.97
CA ASP A 71 30.73 -40.36 23.94
C ASP A 71 30.50 -41.01 22.57
N ASN A 72 31.26 -42.10 22.33
CA ASN A 72 30.99 -42.98 21.20
C ASN A 72 29.56 -43.51 21.28
N ALA A 73 28.90 -43.61 20.14
CA ALA A 73 27.51 -44.02 19.99
C ALA A 73 26.46 -43.02 20.55
N ALA A 74 26.85 -41.81 20.96
CA ALA A 74 25.87 -40.74 21.23
C ALA A 74 24.97 -40.50 20.03
N THR A 75 23.68 -40.26 20.27
CA THR A 75 22.70 -40.11 19.21
C THR A 75 22.88 -38.77 18.51
N VAL A 76 22.99 -38.79 17.19
CA VAL A 76 23.00 -37.63 16.29
C VAL A 76 21.68 -37.59 15.54
N ARG A 77 20.86 -36.61 15.79
CA ARG A 77 19.56 -36.45 15.09
C ARG A 77 19.37 -35.06 14.49
N HIS A 78 18.81 -35.05 13.33
CA HIS A 78 18.39 -33.80 12.69
C HIS A 78 17.27 -33.15 13.51
N VAL A 79 17.37 -31.84 13.73
CA VAL A 79 16.40 -31.06 14.50
C VAL A 79 15.99 -29.82 13.76
N LEU A 80 14.72 -29.47 13.90
CA LEU A 80 14.19 -28.15 13.53
C LEU A 80 14.33 -27.25 14.76
N THR A 81 15.05 -26.16 14.61
CA THR A 81 15.33 -25.21 15.68
C THR A 81 14.78 -23.84 15.38
N VAL A 82 14.72 -22.93 16.38
CA VAL A 82 14.29 -21.56 16.19
C VAL A 82 15.19 -20.85 15.18
N GLY A 83 16.52 -21.01 15.31
CA GLY A 83 17.45 -20.38 14.36
C GLY A 83 17.37 -20.95 12.95
N ALA A 84 16.91 -22.20 12.79
CA ALA A 84 16.60 -22.78 11.49
C ALA A 84 15.35 -22.14 10.87
N LEU A 85 14.31 -21.92 11.66
CA LEU A 85 13.10 -21.25 11.24
C LEU A 85 13.36 -19.79 10.91
N ASP A 86 14.09 -19.07 11.76
CA ASP A 86 14.45 -17.67 11.53
C ASP A 86 15.26 -17.49 10.23
N ALA A 87 16.20 -18.42 9.96
CA ALA A 87 16.98 -18.41 8.73
C ALA A 87 16.12 -18.70 7.49
N HIS A 88 15.05 -19.50 7.65
CA HIS A 88 14.11 -19.82 6.58
C HIS A 88 13.16 -18.67 6.31
N ASP A 89 12.60 -18.04 7.35
CA ASP A 89 11.67 -16.91 7.22
C ASP A 89 12.33 -15.68 6.58
N GLN A 90 13.62 -15.45 6.78
CA GLN A 90 14.33 -14.32 6.20
C GLN A 90 14.64 -14.49 4.71
N ASP A 91 14.76 -15.73 4.22
CA ASP A 91 15.12 -15.98 2.82
C ASP A 91 13.90 -16.17 1.89
N ASP A 92 12.72 -16.50 2.39
CA ASP A 92 11.69 -17.11 1.55
C ASP A 92 10.41 -16.30 1.28
N LEU A 93 10.04 -15.26 2.04
CA LEU A 93 8.74 -14.63 1.84
C LEU A 93 8.78 -13.16 1.43
N ALA A 94 9.58 -12.30 2.03
CA ALA A 94 9.68 -10.90 1.61
C ALA A 94 11.00 -10.26 2.00
N ALA A 95 11.75 -9.77 1.03
CA ALA A 95 12.93 -8.93 1.29
C ALA A 95 12.52 -7.46 1.32
N TYR A 96 12.79 -6.78 2.44
CA TYR A 96 12.63 -5.34 2.59
C TYR A 96 13.99 -4.68 2.51
N ALA A 97 14.27 -3.97 1.41
CA ALA A 97 15.54 -3.27 1.24
C ALA A 97 15.39 -2.14 0.22
N ALA A 98 16.39 -1.25 0.14
CA ALA A 98 16.47 -0.31 -0.97
C ALA A 98 16.55 -1.06 -2.31
N TYR A 99 15.98 -0.49 -3.35
CA TYR A 99 15.92 -1.13 -4.67
C TYR A 99 17.32 -1.52 -5.20
N ALA A 100 18.34 -0.71 -4.90
CA ALA A 100 19.72 -0.99 -5.24
C ALA A 100 20.30 -2.24 -4.56
N SER A 101 19.69 -2.69 -3.47
CA SER A 101 20.09 -3.89 -2.71
C SER A 101 19.25 -5.12 -3.05
N LYS A 102 18.42 -5.04 -4.09
CA LYS A 102 17.60 -6.16 -4.53
C LYS A 102 18.47 -7.37 -4.88
N PRO A 103 18.19 -8.55 -4.29
CA PRO A 103 18.96 -9.76 -4.60
C PRO A 103 18.74 -10.17 -6.07
N ALA A 104 19.68 -10.95 -6.61
CA ALA A 104 19.48 -11.56 -7.92
C ALA A 104 18.23 -12.45 -7.93
N ALA A 105 17.54 -12.49 -9.07
CA ALA A 105 16.46 -13.47 -9.27
C ALA A 105 17.03 -14.91 -9.27
N GLY A 106 16.19 -15.88 -8.98
CA GLY A 106 16.58 -17.30 -8.97
C GLY A 106 15.83 -18.16 -7.95
N VAL A 107 14.98 -17.57 -7.11
CA VAL A 107 14.16 -18.28 -6.12
C VAL A 107 12.69 -18.02 -6.40
N PRO A 108 12.00 -18.94 -7.10
CA PRO A 108 10.60 -18.75 -7.48
C PRO A 108 9.68 -18.54 -6.27
N GLY A 109 8.83 -17.53 -6.35
CA GLY A 109 7.84 -17.20 -5.32
C GLY A 109 8.29 -16.15 -4.32
N ARG A 110 9.58 -15.82 -4.25
CA ARG A 110 10.10 -14.77 -3.37
C ARG A 110 9.54 -13.40 -3.78
N ILE A 111 9.18 -12.59 -2.79
CA ILE A 111 8.65 -11.23 -2.99
C ILE A 111 9.70 -10.22 -2.54
N PHE A 112 9.91 -9.19 -3.33
CA PHE A 112 10.74 -8.02 -2.98
C PHE A 112 9.85 -6.79 -2.80
N LEU A 113 9.98 -6.16 -1.63
CA LEU A 113 9.27 -4.96 -1.24
C LEU A 113 10.30 -3.85 -1.04
N PRO A 114 10.56 -3.00 -2.04
CA PRO A 114 11.55 -1.95 -1.90
C PRO A 114 11.12 -0.90 -0.88
N THR A 115 12.06 -0.44 -0.06
CA THR A 115 11.83 0.64 0.91
C THR A 115 11.83 2.03 0.26
N ASP A 116 12.40 2.14 -0.94
CA ASP A 116 12.55 3.35 -1.75
C ASP A 116 11.89 3.22 -3.13
N GLY A 117 11.11 2.16 -3.33
CA GLY A 117 10.41 1.86 -4.58
C GLY A 117 8.90 1.81 -4.39
N ILE A 118 8.22 1.68 -5.50
CA ILE A 118 6.76 1.81 -5.60
C ILE A 118 6.08 0.53 -6.10
N PHE A 119 6.88 -0.42 -6.57
CA PHE A 119 6.39 -1.71 -7.05
C PHE A 119 6.90 -2.82 -6.16
N PHE A 120 6.03 -3.75 -5.79
CA PHE A 120 6.52 -5.02 -5.31
C PHE A 120 6.82 -5.93 -6.50
N GLU A 121 7.78 -6.80 -6.33
CA GLU A 121 8.22 -7.70 -7.37
C GLU A 121 8.21 -9.15 -6.86
N ARG A 122 7.89 -10.07 -7.74
CA ARG A 122 7.96 -11.51 -7.48
C ARG A 122 9.07 -12.14 -8.33
N ASP A 123 9.89 -12.92 -7.72
CA ASP A 123 10.88 -13.75 -8.41
C ASP A 123 10.17 -14.95 -9.05
N ASN A 124 10.29 -15.11 -10.36
CA ASN A 124 9.73 -16.27 -11.06
C ASN A 124 10.78 -17.38 -11.28
N GLY A 125 11.97 -17.21 -10.68
CA GLY A 125 13.10 -18.13 -10.83
C GLY A 125 14.10 -17.72 -11.90
N SER A 126 13.78 -16.75 -12.73
CA SER A 126 14.65 -16.23 -13.79
C SER A 126 14.78 -14.71 -13.76
N ILE A 127 13.67 -14.02 -13.51
CA ILE A 127 13.61 -12.56 -13.43
C ILE A 127 12.70 -12.14 -12.29
N TRP A 128 12.83 -10.88 -11.88
CA TRP A 128 11.88 -10.20 -11.04
C TRP A 128 10.74 -9.62 -11.88
N GLU A 129 9.52 -10.11 -11.66
CA GLU A 129 8.30 -9.62 -12.28
C GLU A 129 7.67 -8.52 -11.42
N LYS A 130 7.41 -7.36 -12.01
CA LYS A 130 6.75 -6.25 -11.33
C LYS A 130 5.26 -6.48 -11.19
N PHE A 131 4.76 -6.32 -9.98
CA PHE A 131 3.34 -6.33 -9.68
C PHE A 131 2.97 -5.01 -9.03
N GLY A 132 2.07 -4.29 -9.63
CA GLY A 132 1.40 -3.11 -9.12
C GLY A 132 2.20 -2.16 -8.22
N PRO A 133 1.81 -0.93 -8.10
CA PRO A 133 2.44 -0.02 -7.17
C PRO A 133 2.08 -0.40 -5.72
N LEU A 134 3.07 -0.38 -4.84
CA LEU A 134 2.85 -0.31 -3.39
C LEU A 134 2.45 1.13 -3.06
N TRP A 135 1.17 1.37 -2.91
CA TRP A 135 0.72 2.66 -2.37
C TRP A 135 0.70 2.57 -0.86
N PRO A 136 1.55 3.31 -0.14
CA PRO A 136 1.34 3.49 1.28
C PRO A 136 0.11 4.37 1.45
N LEU A 137 -1.06 3.76 1.39
CA LEU A 137 -2.31 4.45 1.63
C LEU A 137 -2.33 4.92 3.09
N THR A 138 -2.72 6.17 3.29
CA THR A 138 -3.07 6.73 4.59
C THR A 138 -4.59 6.86 4.62
N PRO A 139 -5.32 5.85 5.10
CA PRO A 139 -6.77 5.88 5.06
C PRO A 139 -7.31 7.01 5.93
N PRO A 140 -8.22 7.84 5.38
CA PRO A 140 -8.94 8.80 6.21
C PRO A 140 -9.96 8.12 7.10
N GLN A 141 -10.42 8.84 8.13
CA GLN A 141 -11.57 8.48 8.93
C GLN A 141 -12.69 9.51 8.73
N ALA A 142 -13.94 9.09 8.88
CA ALA A 142 -15.08 9.98 8.76
C ALA A 142 -15.03 11.14 9.78
N SER A 143 -14.44 10.88 10.95
CA SER A 143 -14.20 11.86 12.01
C SER A 143 -13.18 12.94 11.64
N ASP A 144 -12.28 12.70 10.67
CA ASP A 144 -11.30 13.68 10.20
C ASP A 144 -11.96 14.89 9.51
N PHE A 145 -13.19 14.73 9.06
CA PHE A 145 -13.97 15.75 8.37
C PHE A 145 -15.28 16.04 9.14
N PRO A 146 -15.24 16.75 10.28
CA PRO A 146 -16.36 16.85 11.19
C PRO A 146 -17.55 17.64 10.66
N THR A 147 -17.33 18.54 9.70
CA THR A 147 -18.36 19.53 9.28
C THR A 147 -19.10 19.07 8.04
N TRP A 148 -20.42 18.85 8.14
CA TRP A 148 -21.28 18.68 6.99
C TRP A 148 -21.59 20.03 6.31
N VAL A 149 -21.56 20.01 5.00
CA VAL A 149 -22.08 21.07 4.14
C VAL A 149 -23.20 20.47 3.31
N ASN A 150 -24.40 20.98 3.49
CA ASN A 150 -25.60 20.55 2.76
C ASN A 150 -25.85 19.02 2.83
N GLN A 151 -25.83 18.44 4.02
CA GLN A 151 -25.94 16.98 4.24
C GLN A 151 -27.18 16.36 3.57
N GLY A 152 -28.37 16.92 3.85
CA GLY A 152 -29.64 16.28 3.45
C GLY A 152 -29.70 14.83 3.95
N THR A 153 -29.89 13.90 3.02
CA THR A 153 -29.94 12.44 3.29
C THR A 153 -28.61 11.73 3.02
N ALA A 154 -27.54 12.47 2.70
CA ALA A 154 -26.23 11.86 2.49
C ALA A 154 -25.65 11.30 3.80
N THR A 155 -24.88 10.23 3.67
CA THR A 155 -24.21 9.57 4.78
C THR A 155 -22.72 9.43 4.54
N ILE A 156 -21.97 9.30 5.63
CA ILE A 156 -20.54 8.99 5.62
C ILE A 156 -20.28 7.93 6.69
N ALA A 157 -19.43 6.96 6.40
CA ALA A 157 -19.07 5.90 7.34
C ALA A 157 -17.64 5.41 7.09
N ASP A 158 -17.00 4.97 8.17
CA ASP A 158 -15.76 4.21 8.08
C ASP A 158 -16.07 2.78 7.64
N ASN A 159 -15.35 2.27 6.66
CA ASN A 159 -15.54 0.94 6.12
C ASN A 159 -14.18 0.30 5.79
N LYS A 160 -13.73 -0.64 6.63
CA LYS A 160 -12.54 -1.48 6.41
C LYS A 160 -11.28 -0.70 6.03
N GLY A 161 -10.98 0.39 6.72
CA GLY A 161 -9.81 1.23 6.44
C GLY A 161 -10.00 2.18 5.25
N ALA A 162 -11.22 2.60 4.98
CA ALA A 162 -11.58 3.63 4.02
C ALA A 162 -12.76 4.42 4.53
N VAL A 163 -13.00 5.58 3.95
CA VAL A 163 -14.23 6.37 4.19
C VAL A 163 -15.15 6.21 2.99
N TRP A 164 -16.35 5.72 3.24
CA TRP A 164 -17.40 5.65 2.25
C TRP A 164 -18.39 6.79 2.43
N MET A 165 -18.57 7.58 1.38
CA MET A 165 -19.54 8.67 1.32
C MET A 165 -20.61 8.33 0.29
N TYR A 166 -21.87 8.42 0.70
CA TYR A 166 -23.02 8.09 -0.14
C TYR A 166 -23.99 9.25 -0.18
N ALA A 167 -24.44 9.60 -1.38
CA ALA A 167 -25.44 10.62 -1.62
C ALA A 167 -26.58 10.05 -2.49
N PRO A 168 -27.80 9.96 -1.97
CA PRO A 168 -28.97 9.63 -2.77
C PRO A 168 -29.19 10.63 -3.89
N TYR A 169 -29.78 10.15 -4.97
CA TYR A 169 -30.19 10.97 -6.11
C TYR A 169 -30.98 12.21 -5.68
N THR A 170 -30.73 13.31 -6.40
CA THR A 170 -31.50 14.55 -6.27
C THR A 170 -31.89 15.08 -7.63
N SER A 171 -33.11 15.63 -7.76
CA SER A 171 -33.61 16.24 -9.00
C SER A 171 -33.01 17.63 -9.29
N ASN A 172 -32.29 18.18 -8.35
CA ASN A 172 -31.61 19.48 -8.46
C ASN A 172 -30.17 19.36 -7.96
N LEU A 173 -29.34 20.31 -8.38
CA LEU A 173 -27.97 20.42 -7.91
C LEU A 173 -27.87 20.44 -6.38
N GLN A 174 -27.15 19.53 -5.80
CA GLN A 174 -27.02 19.35 -4.36
C GLN A 174 -25.62 18.80 -4.01
N ILE A 175 -24.61 19.65 -4.01
CA ILE A 175 -23.30 19.26 -3.53
C ILE A 175 -23.39 18.84 -2.06
N ARG A 176 -22.92 17.66 -1.76
CA ARG A 176 -22.78 17.10 -0.40
C ARG A 176 -21.30 17.08 -0.06
N ALA A 177 -20.90 17.73 1.01
CA ALA A 177 -19.51 17.76 1.37
C ALA A 177 -19.27 17.52 2.87
N ARG A 178 -18.13 16.94 3.16
CA ARG A 178 -17.58 16.78 4.52
C ARG A 178 -16.26 17.54 4.58
N MET A 179 -16.18 18.51 5.46
CA MET A 179 -15.10 19.48 5.54
C MET A 179 -14.40 19.44 6.89
N LYS A 180 -13.12 19.79 6.87
CA LYS A 180 -12.29 20.12 8.03
C LYS A 180 -11.65 21.49 7.84
N ASP A 181 -11.00 21.99 8.88
CA ASP A 181 -10.30 23.26 8.82
C ASP A 181 -9.22 23.24 7.73
N TYR A 182 -9.09 24.36 7.05
CA TYR A 182 -8.07 24.57 6.03
C TYR A 182 -6.70 24.71 6.68
N PRO A 183 -5.70 23.95 6.27
CA PRO A 183 -4.37 24.02 6.85
C PRO A 183 -3.71 25.39 6.64
N THR A 184 -2.78 25.76 7.50
CA THR A 184 -1.96 26.94 7.29
C THR A 184 -1.00 26.72 6.11
N PRO A 185 -1.04 27.54 5.06
CA PRO A 185 -0.10 27.44 3.94
C PRO A 185 1.36 27.76 4.36
N PRO A 186 2.38 27.19 3.68
CA PRO A 186 2.23 26.26 2.57
C PRO A 186 1.90 24.84 3.05
N PHE A 187 1.09 24.11 2.25
CA PHE A 187 0.80 22.70 2.51
C PHE A 187 0.42 21.96 1.22
N THR A 188 0.47 20.65 1.30
CA THR A 188 0.00 19.73 0.25
C THR A 188 -0.99 18.73 0.84
N VAL A 189 -2.03 18.41 0.07
CA VAL A 189 -2.94 17.29 0.32
C VAL A 189 -2.91 16.35 -0.87
N GLU A 190 -2.68 15.07 -0.61
CA GLU A 190 -2.88 13.98 -1.56
C GLU A 190 -4.08 13.16 -1.12
N ALA A 191 -4.99 12.92 -2.04
CA ALA A 191 -6.17 12.11 -1.82
C ALA A 191 -6.35 11.09 -2.94
N ALA A 192 -6.82 9.88 -2.59
CA ALA A 192 -7.19 8.88 -3.58
C ALA A 192 -8.58 8.33 -3.28
N PHE A 193 -9.37 8.11 -4.32
CA PHE A 193 -10.73 7.63 -4.19
C PHE A 193 -11.16 6.77 -5.37
N ILE A 194 -12.15 5.92 -5.10
CA ILE A 194 -12.85 5.10 -6.09
C ILE A 194 -14.30 5.54 -6.09
N THR A 195 -14.84 5.69 -7.27
CA THR A 195 -16.28 5.95 -7.46
C THR A 195 -17.00 4.61 -7.60
N ASN A 196 -17.93 4.34 -6.69
CA ASN A 196 -18.57 3.04 -6.58
C ASN A 196 -19.78 2.87 -7.51
N VAL A 197 -20.42 3.98 -7.87
CA VAL A 197 -21.58 3.97 -8.76
C VAL A 197 -21.50 5.20 -9.67
N PHE A 198 -21.29 4.96 -10.96
CA PHE A 198 -21.48 5.95 -12.00
C PHE A 198 -22.48 5.42 -13.03
N PRO A 199 -23.60 6.06 -13.20
CA PRO A 199 -24.44 5.78 -14.36
C PRO A 199 -23.83 6.40 -15.62
N ASN A 200 -24.08 5.77 -16.73
CA ASN A 200 -23.64 6.22 -18.07
C ASN A 200 -24.22 7.57 -18.53
N THR A 201 -24.91 8.31 -17.68
CA THR A 201 -25.61 9.53 -18.06
C THR A 201 -25.66 10.53 -16.93
N GLY A 202 -24.97 11.65 -17.05
CA GLY A 202 -25.17 12.80 -16.17
C GLY A 202 -23.90 13.35 -15.50
N ALA A 203 -24.03 14.50 -14.87
CA ALA A 203 -22.95 15.26 -14.27
C ALA A 203 -22.64 14.84 -12.82
N ILE A 204 -22.73 13.57 -12.51
CA ILE A 204 -22.33 13.05 -11.20
C ILE A 204 -20.84 13.22 -11.06
N ALA A 205 -20.41 13.75 -9.93
CA ALA A 205 -19.01 14.03 -9.69
C ALA A 205 -18.62 13.82 -8.23
N ALA A 206 -17.34 13.59 -8.01
CA ALA A 206 -16.78 13.40 -6.67
C ALA A 206 -15.31 13.78 -6.62
N GLY A 207 -14.82 14.08 -5.42
CA GLY A 207 -13.42 14.41 -5.23
C GLY A 207 -13.14 15.18 -3.95
N ILE A 208 -12.16 16.07 -4.03
CA ILE A 208 -11.78 16.98 -2.95
C ILE A 208 -12.25 18.41 -3.27
N GLY A 209 -12.50 19.21 -2.24
CA GLY A 209 -12.96 20.58 -2.40
C GLY A 209 -12.48 21.50 -1.32
N ILE A 210 -12.49 22.79 -1.63
CA ILE A 210 -12.22 23.87 -0.70
C ILE A 210 -13.44 24.76 -0.56
N ARG A 211 -13.62 25.36 0.60
CA ARG A 211 -14.77 26.19 0.90
C ARG A 211 -14.37 27.45 1.67
N ASP A 212 -15.03 28.54 1.37
CA ASP A 212 -15.14 29.70 2.25
C ASP A 212 -16.47 29.61 3.00
N SER A 213 -16.41 29.31 4.30
CA SER A 213 -17.61 29.14 5.11
C SER A 213 -18.37 30.43 5.35
N SER A 214 -17.74 31.60 5.22
CA SER A 214 -18.36 32.90 5.43
C SER A 214 -19.21 33.33 4.23
N SER A 215 -18.73 33.11 3.02
CA SER A 215 -19.51 33.40 1.79
C SER A 215 -20.37 32.21 1.34
N GLY A 216 -20.10 31.00 1.82
CA GLY A 216 -20.75 29.78 1.37
C GLY A 216 -20.22 29.23 0.06
N LYS A 217 -19.28 29.89 -0.58
CA LYS A 217 -18.69 29.50 -1.87
C LYS A 217 -17.80 28.26 -1.75
N LEU A 218 -17.76 27.47 -2.84
CA LEU A 218 -16.90 26.29 -2.94
C LEU A 218 -16.15 26.29 -4.29
N THR A 219 -14.97 25.67 -4.27
CA THR A 219 -14.27 25.23 -5.47
C THR A 219 -14.01 23.74 -5.33
N LEU A 220 -14.44 22.97 -6.32
CA LEU A 220 -14.45 21.51 -6.27
C LEU A 220 -13.56 20.93 -7.37
N TYR A 221 -12.79 19.90 -7.03
CA TYR A 221 -11.86 19.20 -7.90
C TYR A 221 -12.11 17.70 -7.80
N GLY A 222 -12.11 17.00 -8.93
CA GLY A 222 -12.37 15.57 -8.93
C GLY A 222 -12.62 15.02 -10.32
N VAL A 223 -13.52 14.08 -10.41
CA VAL A 223 -13.95 13.47 -11.67
C VAL A 223 -15.45 13.52 -11.82
N GLY A 224 -15.90 13.71 -13.05
CA GLY A 224 -17.29 13.63 -13.45
C GLY A 224 -17.60 12.31 -14.18
N ALA A 225 -18.87 11.91 -14.14
CA ALA A 225 -19.30 10.56 -14.51
C ALA A 225 -19.38 10.26 -16.00
N SER A 226 -19.63 11.28 -16.84
CA SER A 226 -20.02 11.00 -18.23
C SER A 226 -18.95 10.28 -19.06
N TYR A 227 -17.67 10.49 -18.71
CA TYR A 227 -16.51 9.87 -19.38
C TYR A 227 -15.28 9.80 -18.47
N MET A 228 -15.43 9.79 -17.15
CA MET A 228 -14.31 9.97 -16.21
C MET A 228 -13.52 11.25 -16.49
N ASP A 229 -14.24 12.32 -16.86
CA ASP A 229 -13.63 13.60 -17.13
C ASP A 229 -13.10 14.25 -15.86
N LEU A 230 -11.98 14.94 -15.96
CA LEU A 230 -11.51 15.79 -14.87
C LEU A 230 -12.50 16.91 -14.62
N TYR A 231 -12.92 17.02 -13.38
CA TYR A 231 -13.93 17.96 -12.94
C TYR A 231 -13.31 19.08 -12.11
N GLY A 232 -13.53 20.33 -12.53
CA GLY A 232 -13.10 21.53 -11.83
C GLY A 232 -14.12 22.64 -11.95
N TYR A 233 -14.82 22.96 -10.85
CA TYR A 233 -15.95 23.91 -10.88
C TYR A 233 -16.01 24.77 -9.62
N ASN A 234 -16.46 26.02 -9.85
CA ASN A 234 -16.78 27.02 -8.82
C ASN A 234 -18.28 27.03 -8.54
N TYR A 235 -18.65 27.17 -7.28
CA TYR A 235 -20.02 27.21 -6.81
C TYR A 235 -20.26 28.42 -5.91
N ASN A 236 -21.35 29.14 -6.14
CA ASN A 236 -21.81 30.19 -5.24
C ASN A 236 -22.32 29.62 -3.91
N SER A 237 -22.90 28.44 -3.96
CA SER A 237 -23.37 27.67 -2.82
C SER A 237 -23.46 26.18 -3.20
N PRO A 238 -23.72 25.24 -2.28
CA PRO A 238 -23.92 23.83 -2.61
C PRO A 238 -25.04 23.55 -3.62
N THR A 239 -25.93 24.51 -3.86
CA THR A 239 -27.09 24.38 -4.75
C THR A 239 -27.03 25.31 -5.96
N SER A 240 -25.95 26.06 -6.14
CA SER A 240 -25.81 27.04 -7.20
C SER A 240 -24.41 27.06 -7.78
N SER A 241 -24.26 26.57 -9.01
CA SER A 241 -23.00 26.67 -9.74
C SER A 241 -22.68 28.09 -10.18
N SER A 242 -21.41 28.37 -10.36
CA SER A 242 -20.92 29.66 -10.89
C SER A 242 -20.20 29.50 -12.23
N GLY A 243 -19.59 28.39 -12.48
CA GLY A 243 -18.86 28.09 -13.71
C GLY A 243 -17.54 27.38 -13.50
N GLY A 244 -16.79 27.16 -14.57
CA GLY A 244 -15.48 26.53 -14.54
C GLY A 244 -14.43 27.37 -13.79
N ILE A 245 -13.39 26.71 -13.35
CA ILE A 245 -12.21 27.33 -12.73
C ILE A 245 -11.39 28.01 -13.83
N THR A 246 -10.85 29.18 -13.56
CA THR A 246 -9.96 29.90 -14.49
C THR A 246 -8.77 29.03 -14.87
N GLY A 247 -8.53 28.84 -16.16
CA GLY A 247 -7.44 28.01 -16.67
C GLY A 247 -7.67 26.49 -16.56
N TRP A 248 -8.84 26.06 -16.09
CA TRP A 248 -9.22 24.65 -16.15
C TRP A 248 -9.39 24.22 -17.62
N PRO A 249 -8.77 23.13 -18.06
CA PRO A 249 -9.02 22.63 -19.40
C PRO A 249 -10.50 22.28 -19.52
N GLY A 250 -11.17 22.78 -20.54
CA GLY A 250 -12.62 22.60 -20.73
C GLY A 250 -13.05 21.14 -20.67
N GLY A 251 -14.29 20.89 -20.23
CA GLY A 251 -14.86 19.55 -20.15
C GLY A 251 -14.72 18.78 -21.48
N GLY A 252 -14.38 17.50 -21.39
CA GLY A 252 -14.13 16.63 -22.53
C GLY A 252 -12.69 16.65 -23.06
N THR A 253 -11.77 17.41 -22.46
CA THR A 253 -10.39 17.51 -22.93
C THR A 253 -9.45 16.49 -22.26
N PHE A 254 -9.79 15.97 -21.08
CA PHE A 254 -9.03 14.97 -20.35
C PHE A 254 -9.95 13.85 -19.89
N HIS A 255 -9.97 12.77 -20.65
CA HIS A 255 -10.52 11.50 -20.19
C HIS A 255 -9.45 10.76 -19.42
N LEU A 256 -9.73 10.41 -18.18
CA LEU A 256 -8.88 9.47 -17.46
C LEU A 256 -9.10 8.09 -18.11
N PRO A 257 -8.03 7.29 -18.26
CA PRO A 257 -8.22 5.89 -18.65
C PRO A 257 -9.18 5.24 -17.66
N GLU A 258 -9.84 4.16 -18.04
CA GLU A 258 -10.81 3.40 -17.22
C GLU A 258 -10.15 2.86 -15.93
N SER A 259 -9.61 3.77 -15.13
CA SER A 259 -9.03 3.50 -13.83
C SER A 259 -10.07 3.82 -12.78
N ASN A 260 -10.44 2.83 -12.00
CA ASN A 260 -11.36 3.03 -10.88
C ASN A 260 -10.72 3.83 -9.72
N LEU A 261 -9.39 3.97 -9.69
CA LEU A 261 -8.65 4.68 -8.64
C LEU A 261 -8.10 5.99 -9.17
N ILE A 262 -8.55 7.08 -8.59
CA ILE A 262 -8.19 8.45 -8.96
C ILE A 262 -7.39 9.09 -7.83
N TRP A 263 -6.26 9.67 -8.18
CA TRP A 263 -5.43 10.45 -7.27
C TRP A 263 -5.52 11.93 -7.61
N VAL A 264 -5.74 12.74 -6.59
CA VAL A 264 -5.79 14.20 -6.68
C VAL A 264 -4.80 14.78 -5.68
N LYS A 265 -3.96 15.69 -6.15
CA LYS A 265 -3.05 16.47 -5.31
C LYS A 265 -3.45 17.93 -5.36
N TYR A 266 -3.68 18.50 -4.19
CA TYR A 266 -3.93 19.91 -3.96
C TYR A 266 -2.75 20.52 -3.22
N GLU A 267 -2.19 21.59 -3.76
CA GLU A 267 -1.10 22.35 -3.14
C GLU A 267 -1.50 23.81 -2.97
N ASP A 268 -1.28 24.36 -1.80
CA ASP A 268 -1.30 25.83 -1.55
C ASP A 268 0.12 26.24 -1.15
N ASP A 269 0.83 26.88 -2.07
CA ASP A 269 2.22 27.32 -1.86
C ASP A 269 2.31 28.73 -1.25
N ASN A 270 1.23 29.23 -0.67
CA ASN A 270 1.05 30.56 -0.10
C ASN A 270 0.88 31.67 -1.15
N THR A 271 1.07 31.39 -2.42
CA THR A 271 0.90 32.31 -3.55
C THR A 271 -0.16 31.78 -4.51
N ASN A 272 -0.05 30.51 -4.86
CA ASN A 272 -0.92 29.83 -5.81
C ASN A 272 -1.50 28.57 -5.21
N ARG A 273 -2.66 28.19 -5.75
CA ARG A 273 -3.28 26.88 -5.58
C ARG A 273 -3.06 26.07 -6.84
N LYS A 274 -2.51 24.85 -6.68
CA LYS A 274 -2.22 23.94 -7.79
C LYS A 274 -2.99 22.66 -7.62
N ILE A 275 -3.53 22.17 -8.73
CA ILE A 275 -4.21 20.87 -8.79
C ILE A 275 -3.47 19.99 -9.76
N SER A 276 -3.14 18.79 -9.31
CA SER A 276 -2.57 17.74 -10.13
C SER A 276 -3.38 16.47 -9.98
N PHE A 277 -3.42 15.66 -11.03
CA PHE A 277 -4.03 14.35 -11.05
C PHE A 277 -3.00 13.27 -11.38
N SER A 278 -3.28 12.08 -10.90
CA SER A 278 -2.48 10.89 -11.17
C SER A 278 -3.39 9.66 -11.23
N VAL A 279 -2.98 8.65 -11.99
CA VAL A 279 -3.62 7.32 -12.03
C VAL A 279 -2.82 6.28 -11.25
N ASP A 280 -1.59 6.64 -10.85
CA ASP A 280 -0.64 5.73 -10.19
C ASP A 280 -0.15 6.25 -8.82
N GLY A 281 -0.53 7.50 -8.44
CA GLY A 281 -0.10 8.15 -7.21
C GLY A 281 1.36 8.65 -7.21
N TYR A 282 2.07 8.54 -8.33
CA TYR A 282 3.50 8.90 -8.44
C TYR A 282 3.77 9.87 -9.58
N THR A 283 3.19 9.60 -10.73
CA THR A 283 3.32 10.46 -11.91
C THR A 283 2.21 11.49 -11.89
N TRP A 284 2.55 12.72 -11.54
CA TRP A 284 1.57 13.79 -11.37
C TRP A 284 1.53 14.72 -12.58
N THR A 285 0.34 14.94 -13.12
CA THR A 285 0.11 15.93 -14.16
C THR A 285 -0.59 17.13 -13.55
N GLN A 286 0.07 18.28 -13.52
CA GLN A 286 -0.55 19.53 -13.08
C GLN A 286 -1.57 19.99 -14.10
N ILE A 287 -2.81 20.17 -13.66
CA ILE A 287 -3.94 20.57 -14.50
C ILE A 287 -4.10 22.09 -14.48
N VAL A 288 -4.04 22.67 -13.31
CA VAL A 288 -4.25 24.13 -13.14
C VAL A 288 -3.38 24.69 -12.03
N SER A 289 -3.01 25.95 -12.18
CA SER A 289 -2.43 26.78 -11.13
C SER A 289 -3.13 28.14 -11.17
N THR A 290 -3.76 28.53 -10.05
CA THR A 290 -4.48 29.81 -9.92
C THR A 290 -3.94 30.60 -8.74
N SER A 291 -4.20 31.91 -8.70
CA SER A 291 -3.93 32.71 -7.52
C SER A 291 -4.62 32.10 -6.29
N ARG A 292 -3.96 32.16 -5.14
CA ARG A 292 -4.50 31.65 -3.87
C ARG A 292 -5.86 32.26 -3.50
N THR A 293 -6.13 33.48 -3.92
CA THR A 293 -7.38 34.19 -3.64
C THR A 293 -8.34 34.21 -4.82
N ASP A 294 -8.03 33.50 -5.91
CA ASP A 294 -8.94 33.37 -7.04
C ASP A 294 -10.28 32.75 -6.59
N TRP A 295 -11.40 33.40 -6.92
CA TRP A 295 -12.77 33.05 -6.58
C TRP A 295 -13.11 33.05 -5.08
N ILE A 296 -12.32 32.41 -4.20
CA ILE A 296 -12.57 32.31 -2.75
C ILE A 296 -11.28 32.43 -1.94
N THR A 297 -11.41 32.83 -0.67
CA THR A 297 -10.37 32.69 0.34
C THR A 297 -10.78 31.51 1.25
N PRO A 298 -10.28 30.30 1.01
CA PRO A 298 -10.77 29.12 1.69
C PRO A 298 -10.34 29.07 3.15
N ASN A 299 -11.25 28.60 4.00
CA ASN A 299 -11.00 28.26 5.40
C ASN A 299 -11.40 26.82 5.74
N GLN A 300 -11.86 26.05 4.77
CA GLN A 300 -12.18 24.64 4.89
C GLN A 300 -11.72 23.87 3.65
N ILE A 301 -11.35 22.57 3.87
CA ILE A 301 -11.01 21.62 2.83
C ILE A 301 -11.63 20.26 3.17
N GLY A 302 -11.97 19.45 2.17
CA GLY A 302 -12.55 18.14 2.46
C GLY A 302 -13.00 17.36 1.25
N LEU A 303 -13.90 16.44 1.51
CA LEU A 303 -14.46 15.47 0.56
C LEU A 303 -15.81 15.97 0.06
N TRP A 304 -16.13 15.64 -1.19
CA TRP A 304 -17.45 16.01 -1.72
C TRP A 304 -17.97 14.96 -2.72
N VAL A 305 -19.28 14.98 -2.91
CA VAL A 305 -20.02 14.19 -3.89
C VAL A 305 -21.21 14.99 -4.41
N ASP A 306 -21.50 14.85 -5.69
CA ASP A 306 -22.72 15.35 -6.33
C ASP A 306 -23.49 14.16 -6.93
N SER A 307 -24.77 14.06 -6.62
CA SER A 307 -25.69 13.05 -7.14
C SER A 307 -26.71 13.61 -8.14
N TYR A 308 -26.49 14.82 -8.61
CA TYR A 308 -27.37 15.48 -9.60
C TYR A 308 -26.92 15.20 -11.03
N PRO A 309 -27.72 14.47 -11.83
CA PRO A 309 -27.30 14.06 -13.20
C PRO A 309 -27.28 15.17 -14.23
N GLY A 310 -27.62 16.40 -13.88
CA GLY A 310 -27.75 17.52 -14.85
C GLY A 310 -29.06 17.49 -15.65
N GLY A 311 -29.39 18.64 -16.24
CA GLY A 311 -30.63 18.79 -17.03
C GLY A 311 -30.56 17.96 -18.31
N GLY A 312 -31.44 16.98 -18.45
CA GLY A 312 -31.61 16.17 -19.66
C GLY A 312 -31.23 14.69 -19.54
N SER A 313 -30.72 14.24 -18.41
CA SER A 313 -30.40 12.84 -18.16
C SER A 313 -31.59 12.10 -17.53
N SER A 314 -31.94 10.96 -18.08
CA SER A 314 -33.09 10.15 -17.65
C SER A 314 -32.78 9.12 -16.56
N GLY A 315 -31.61 9.22 -15.90
CA GLY A 315 -31.16 8.23 -14.91
C GLY A 315 -31.27 8.75 -13.47
N TYR A 316 -32.05 8.07 -12.63
CA TYR A 316 -32.08 8.27 -11.19
C TYR A 316 -30.98 7.42 -10.56
N VAL A 317 -29.86 7.98 -10.12
CA VAL A 317 -28.78 7.16 -9.57
C VAL A 317 -28.18 7.80 -8.33
N ASP A 318 -28.12 7.00 -7.31
CA ASP A 318 -27.38 7.27 -6.09
C ASP A 318 -25.88 7.28 -6.38
N THR A 319 -25.12 8.14 -5.73
CA THR A 319 -23.68 8.22 -5.90
C THR A 319 -22.96 7.75 -4.65
N GLY A 320 -22.04 6.82 -4.82
CA GLY A 320 -21.16 6.33 -3.77
C GLY A 320 -19.70 6.54 -4.13
N VAL A 321 -18.90 7.00 -3.17
CA VAL A 321 -17.46 7.22 -3.31
C VAL A 321 -16.74 6.64 -2.11
N THR A 322 -15.68 5.88 -2.36
CA THR A 322 -14.80 5.37 -1.33
C THR A 322 -13.47 6.11 -1.38
N PHE A 323 -13.15 6.85 -0.32
CA PHE A 323 -11.88 7.52 -0.15
C PHE A 323 -10.91 6.58 0.56
N LEU A 324 -9.80 6.27 -0.11
CA LEU A 324 -8.79 5.30 0.33
C LEU A 324 -7.55 5.96 0.92
N HIS A 325 -7.31 7.21 0.56
CA HIS A 325 -6.11 7.93 0.98
C HIS A 325 -6.44 9.41 1.23
N TRP A 326 -5.87 9.93 2.31
CA TRP A 326 -5.77 11.34 2.60
C TRP A 326 -4.49 11.60 3.39
N LYS A 327 -3.55 12.25 2.77
CA LYS A 327 -2.30 12.63 3.41
C LYS A 327 -2.09 14.13 3.27
N GLN A 328 -1.76 14.75 4.38
CA GLN A 328 -1.48 16.19 4.45
C GLN A 328 -0.05 16.38 4.99
N TYR A 329 0.73 17.23 4.36
CA TYR A 329 2.10 17.54 4.76
C TYR A 329 2.53 18.94 4.34
#